data_7558d90b3d92016403202fff4d0d60f3
#
_entry.id   7558d90b3d92016403202fff4d0d60f3
#
_cell.length_a   1.000
_cell.length_b   1.000
_cell.length_c   1.000
_cell.angle_alpha   90.00
_cell.angle_beta   90.00
_cell.angle_gamma   90.00
#
_symmetry.space_group_name_H-M   'P 1'
#
loop_
_entity.id
_entity.type
_entity.pdbx_description
1 polymer ?
#
loop_
_entity_poly.entity_id
_entity_poly.type
_entity_poly.pdbx_seq_one_letter_code
_entity_poly.pdbx_strand_id
1 'polypeptide(L)'
;MSTATTRSYAELRQHLLAKHELALIDVREEAPFALEHPLFAANIPLSKLEIEVYARVPRRDTSVTVYDDGEGLAALAAERLLALGYTDVAVLDGGLAGWREAGGELFRDVNVPSKAFGELVESQRHTPSLAAEEVQQLLDDKADVVVLDARRFDEYQTMSIPGGISVPGAELVLRVAELAPDPATRVIVNCAGRTRSIIGTQSLVNAGIPNPVSALRNGTIGWTLAGQKLAHGQSQRFASVSADTRASAASRARAVADKAGVARLSKGGLQAWQAETNRTTYLFDVRTPEEYTKAHLPGSRSVPGGQLVQETDHSASVRGARIVLLDDDGVRANMSASWLAQMGWQVAVLDGLEAADFSETGEWQVPLPALPQPPSIQSAQLQTWLDEGNTVLLDFTTSANYVQRHIPGAHWAIRAQLAQALENLPVAERYVVTCGSSLLARFAAVDLQALTRKPVFLLEGGTGRWIAEERPLEHGETRLAVPRSDRYRRPYEGTDNPREAMQGYLDWEFGLVEQLGRDGTHGFYVI
;
A
#
# COMPACT_ATOMS: atom_id res chain seq x y z
N MET A 1 5.50 0.28 -35.07
CA MET A 1 5.32 0.54 -33.64
C MET A 1 3.82 0.57 -33.39
N SER A 2 3.31 -0.24 -32.47
CA SER A 2 1.91 -0.17 -32.06
C SER A 2 1.72 1.17 -31.35
N THR A 3 0.80 1.99 -31.81
CA THR A 3 0.43 3.25 -31.14
C THR A 3 -0.60 2.93 -30.07
N ALA A 4 -0.45 3.48 -28.87
CA ALA A 4 -1.45 3.36 -27.83
C ALA A 4 -2.81 3.89 -28.35
N THR A 5 -3.86 3.15 -28.03
CA THR A 5 -5.24 3.56 -28.34
C THR A 5 -5.75 4.53 -27.26
N THR A 6 -6.92 5.12 -27.46
CA THR A 6 -7.62 5.87 -26.42
C THR A 6 -8.81 5.06 -25.91
N ARG A 7 -9.17 5.24 -24.64
CA ARG A 7 -10.42 4.74 -24.03
C ARG A 7 -11.16 5.87 -23.36
N SER A 8 -12.46 5.92 -23.60
CA SER A 8 -13.34 6.90 -22.99
C SER A 8 -13.72 6.52 -21.54
N TYR A 9 -14.15 7.51 -20.77
CA TYR A 9 -14.80 7.29 -19.47
C TYR A 9 -15.94 6.27 -19.55
N ALA A 10 -16.79 6.35 -20.57
CA ALA A 10 -17.95 5.47 -20.72
C ALA A 10 -17.53 3.99 -20.88
N GLU A 11 -16.50 3.72 -21.69
CA GLU A 11 -15.95 2.38 -21.86
C GLU A 11 -15.38 1.84 -20.56
N LEU A 12 -14.59 2.65 -19.83
CA LEU A 12 -14.02 2.25 -18.55
C LEU A 12 -15.10 1.95 -17.50
N ARG A 13 -16.11 2.83 -17.42
CA ARG A 13 -17.25 2.63 -16.54
C ARG A 13 -17.98 1.32 -16.85
N GLN A 14 -18.19 1.01 -18.12
CA GLN A 14 -18.82 -0.25 -18.55
C GLN A 14 -17.97 -1.47 -18.13
N HIS A 15 -16.64 -1.42 -18.28
CA HIS A 15 -15.74 -2.48 -17.84
C HIS A 15 -15.82 -2.70 -16.32
N LEU A 16 -15.84 -1.64 -15.53
CA LEU A 16 -15.96 -1.71 -14.07
C LEU A 16 -17.29 -2.33 -13.64
N LEU A 17 -18.41 -1.91 -14.23
CA LEU A 17 -19.74 -2.44 -13.94
C LEU A 17 -19.89 -3.91 -14.35
N ALA A 18 -19.29 -4.31 -15.47
CA ALA A 18 -19.27 -5.69 -15.95
C ALA A 18 -18.25 -6.57 -15.19
N LYS A 19 -17.46 -5.99 -14.28
CA LYS A 19 -16.38 -6.68 -13.55
C LYS A 19 -15.35 -7.35 -14.47
N HIS A 20 -15.11 -6.76 -15.66
CA HIS A 20 -14.03 -7.19 -16.54
C HIS A 20 -12.69 -6.79 -15.94
N GLU A 21 -11.64 -7.56 -16.22
CA GLU A 21 -10.29 -7.21 -15.78
C GLU A 21 -9.82 -5.91 -16.43
N LEU A 22 -9.45 -4.96 -15.60
CA LEU A 22 -8.98 -3.63 -16.00
C LEU A 22 -7.94 -3.13 -14.98
N ALA A 23 -6.79 -2.67 -15.49
CA ALA A 23 -5.85 -1.87 -14.73
C ALA A 23 -6.00 -0.40 -15.15
N LEU A 24 -6.63 0.43 -14.31
CA LEU A 24 -6.68 1.88 -14.47
C LEU A 24 -5.55 2.49 -13.65
N ILE A 25 -4.57 3.07 -14.33
CA ILE A 25 -3.31 3.48 -13.70
C ILE A 25 -3.14 4.99 -13.79
N ASP A 26 -3.04 5.64 -12.63
CA ASP A 26 -2.56 7.01 -12.52
C ASP A 26 -1.02 7.01 -12.54
N VAL A 27 -0.44 7.69 -13.52
CA VAL A 27 1.01 7.72 -13.71
C VAL A 27 1.68 8.98 -13.15
N ARG A 28 0.90 9.82 -12.47
CA ARG A 28 1.41 10.96 -11.69
C ARG A 28 2.06 10.47 -10.39
N GLU A 29 2.83 11.32 -9.75
CA GLU A 29 3.35 11.03 -8.41
C GLU A 29 2.22 10.96 -7.37
N GLU A 30 2.49 10.40 -6.18
CA GLU A 30 1.45 10.14 -5.16
C GLU A 30 0.76 11.42 -4.67
N ALA A 31 1.48 12.54 -4.55
CA ALA A 31 0.86 13.77 -4.05
C ALA A 31 -0.24 14.30 -5.00
N PRO A 32 -0.03 14.47 -6.31
CA PRO A 32 -1.12 14.82 -7.22
C PRO A 32 -2.19 13.72 -7.34
N PHE A 33 -1.84 12.44 -7.28
CA PHE A 33 -2.83 11.35 -7.20
C PHE A 33 -3.76 11.53 -5.99
N ALA A 34 -3.23 11.82 -4.83
CA ALA A 34 -4.01 12.01 -3.60
C ALA A 34 -4.93 13.23 -3.62
N LEU A 35 -4.75 14.17 -4.55
CA LEU A 35 -5.66 15.31 -4.70
C LEU A 35 -6.98 14.90 -5.36
N GLU A 36 -6.90 14.14 -6.45
CA GLU A 36 -8.06 13.67 -7.20
C GLU A 36 -7.72 12.41 -8.02
N HIS A 37 -8.55 11.37 -7.94
CA HIS A 37 -8.46 10.17 -8.77
C HIS A 37 -9.77 9.37 -8.80
N PRO A 38 -10.04 8.54 -9.82
CA PRO A 38 -11.15 7.58 -9.82
C PRO A 38 -11.04 6.55 -8.70
N LEU A 39 -12.16 6.04 -8.19
CA LEU A 39 -12.22 5.10 -7.06
C LEU A 39 -11.26 3.91 -7.19
N PHE A 40 -11.18 3.29 -8.35
CA PHE A 40 -10.35 2.10 -8.60
C PHE A 40 -9.09 2.38 -9.40
N ALA A 41 -8.64 3.62 -9.47
CA ALA A 41 -7.34 3.93 -10.02
C ALA A 41 -6.23 3.46 -9.08
N ALA A 42 -5.24 2.75 -9.63
CA ALA A 42 -4.02 2.39 -8.93
C ALA A 42 -2.92 3.40 -9.28
N ASN A 43 -2.22 3.91 -8.29
CA ASN A 43 -1.10 4.82 -8.53
C ASN A 43 0.17 4.01 -8.83
N ILE A 44 0.66 4.10 -10.06
CA ILE A 44 1.97 3.60 -10.48
C ILE A 44 2.69 4.74 -11.20
N PRO A 45 3.44 5.57 -10.48
CA PRO A 45 4.09 6.74 -11.08
C PRO A 45 5.00 6.37 -12.25
N LEU A 46 5.03 7.21 -13.29
CA LEU A 46 5.94 7.02 -14.42
C LEU A 46 7.39 6.89 -13.97
N SER A 47 7.76 7.57 -12.89
CA SER A 47 9.11 7.49 -12.29
C SER A 47 9.50 6.08 -11.85
N LYS A 48 8.53 5.21 -11.50
CA LYS A 48 8.72 3.87 -10.95
C LYS A 48 8.08 2.76 -11.80
N LEU A 49 7.55 3.08 -12.96
CA LEU A 49 6.69 2.18 -13.75
C LEU A 49 7.35 0.81 -13.97
N GLU A 50 8.60 0.78 -14.42
CA GLU A 50 9.30 -0.47 -14.77
C GLU A 50 9.56 -1.37 -13.57
N ILE A 51 9.74 -0.80 -12.39
CA ILE A 51 10.06 -1.58 -11.17
C ILE A 51 8.82 -2.04 -10.41
N GLU A 52 7.63 -1.53 -10.75
CA GLU A 52 6.38 -1.86 -10.03
C GLU A 52 5.38 -2.64 -10.89
N VAL A 53 5.30 -2.36 -12.20
CA VAL A 53 4.17 -2.82 -13.00
C VAL A 53 4.08 -4.33 -13.14
N TYR A 54 5.19 -5.06 -13.21
CA TYR A 54 5.18 -6.51 -13.39
C TYR A 54 4.59 -7.25 -12.18
N ALA A 55 4.80 -6.71 -10.99
CA ALA A 55 4.23 -7.25 -9.76
C ALA A 55 2.74 -6.96 -9.61
N ARG A 56 2.31 -5.79 -10.10
CA ARG A 56 0.96 -5.26 -9.88
C ARG A 56 0.01 -5.56 -11.02
N VAL A 57 0.52 -5.70 -12.24
CA VAL A 57 -0.21 -6.10 -13.46
C VAL A 57 0.55 -7.24 -14.13
N PRO A 58 0.45 -8.47 -13.59
CA PRO A 58 1.35 -9.56 -13.96
C PRO A 58 1.14 -10.11 -15.38
N ARG A 59 -0.08 -10.02 -15.92
CA ARG A 59 -0.42 -10.54 -17.24
C ARG A 59 -0.27 -9.45 -18.30
N ARG A 60 0.49 -9.73 -19.38
CA ARG A 60 0.86 -8.74 -20.40
C ARG A 60 -0.28 -8.36 -21.35
N ASP A 61 -1.30 -9.19 -21.46
CA ASP A 61 -2.51 -8.94 -22.26
C ASP A 61 -3.68 -8.39 -21.42
N THR A 62 -3.41 -7.99 -20.16
CA THR A 62 -4.38 -7.25 -19.35
C THR A 62 -4.75 -5.93 -20.03
N SER A 63 -6.03 -5.59 -19.99
CA SER A 63 -6.50 -4.28 -20.41
C SER A 63 -5.98 -3.20 -19.48
N VAL A 64 -5.03 -2.38 -19.95
CA VAL A 64 -4.40 -1.30 -19.19
C VAL A 64 -4.83 0.04 -19.75
N THR A 65 -5.32 0.93 -18.89
CA THR A 65 -5.55 2.33 -19.24
C THR A 65 -4.73 3.21 -18.31
N VAL A 66 -3.91 4.06 -18.89
CA VAL A 66 -3.09 5.03 -18.15
C VAL A 66 -3.66 6.43 -18.30
N TYR A 67 -3.50 7.25 -17.27
CA TYR A 67 -3.91 8.66 -17.33
C TYR A 67 -3.01 9.57 -16.49
N ASP A 68 -3.07 10.84 -16.81
CA ASP A 68 -2.54 11.98 -16.06
C ASP A 68 -3.57 13.12 -16.05
N ASP A 69 -3.21 14.30 -15.61
CA ASP A 69 -4.07 15.49 -15.62
C ASP A 69 -3.53 16.59 -16.58
N GLY A 70 -2.95 16.19 -17.71
CA GLY A 70 -2.45 17.09 -18.75
C GLY A 70 -0.93 17.31 -18.71
N GLU A 71 -0.20 16.56 -17.87
CA GLU A 71 1.26 16.67 -17.78
C GLU A 71 2.01 15.98 -18.93
N GLY A 72 1.32 15.18 -19.74
CA GLY A 72 1.92 14.42 -20.85
C GLY A 72 2.62 13.13 -20.42
N LEU A 73 2.46 12.70 -19.16
CA LEU A 73 3.07 11.50 -18.61
C LEU A 73 2.40 10.22 -19.11
N ALA A 74 1.09 10.27 -19.38
CA ALA A 74 0.32 9.10 -19.79
C ALA A 74 0.78 8.55 -21.15
N ALA A 75 1.10 9.42 -22.12
CA ALA A 75 1.62 9.01 -23.42
C ALA A 75 2.97 8.28 -23.28
N LEU A 76 3.89 8.83 -22.46
CA LEU A 76 5.18 8.21 -22.17
C LEU A 76 5.03 6.87 -21.44
N ALA A 77 4.10 6.80 -20.48
CA ALA A 77 3.81 5.55 -19.77
C ALA A 77 3.27 4.48 -20.72
N ALA A 78 2.38 4.85 -21.64
CA ALA A 78 1.86 3.91 -22.62
C ALA A 78 2.96 3.37 -23.55
N GLU A 79 3.88 4.21 -24.03
CA GLU A 79 5.04 3.79 -24.80
C GLU A 79 5.93 2.81 -24.02
N ARG A 80 6.22 3.11 -22.75
CA ARG A 80 7.03 2.23 -21.89
C ARG A 80 6.34 0.90 -21.64
N LEU A 81 5.01 0.89 -21.39
CA LEU A 81 4.24 -0.34 -21.21
C LEU A 81 4.27 -1.23 -22.45
N LEU A 82 4.11 -0.65 -23.64
CA LEU A 82 4.23 -1.38 -24.90
C LEU A 82 5.65 -1.97 -25.06
N ALA A 83 6.69 -1.19 -24.73
CA ALA A 83 8.07 -1.67 -24.74
C ALA A 83 8.33 -2.78 -23.71
N LEU A 84 7.61 -2.80 -22.60
CA LEU A 84 7.64 -3.86 -21.58
C LEU A 84 6.81 -5.10 -21.95
N GLY A 85 6.20 -5.11 -23.13
CA GLY A 85 5.48 -6.26 -23.68
C GLY A 85 3.99 -6.29 -23.39
N TYR A 86 3.40 -5.22 -22.81
CA TYR A 86 1.95 -5.12 -22.68
C TYR A 86 1.30 -4.89 -24.06
N THR A 87 0.21 -5.58 -24.34
CA THR A 87 -0.38 -5.62 -25.69
C THR A 87 -1.70 -4.87 -25.82
N ASP A 88 -2.41 -4.64 -24.72
CA ASP A 88 -3.66 -3.89 -24.66
C ASP A 88 -3.51 -2.64 -23.76
N VAL A 89 -2.90 -1.61 -24.32
CA VAL A 89 -2.58 -0.36 -23.62
C VAL A 89 -3.32 0.80 -24.28
N ALA A 90 -4.02 1.57 -23.45
CA ALA A 90 -4.72 2.78 -23.88
C ALA A 90 -4.41 3.97 -22.97
N VAL A 91 -4.58 5.17 -23.49
CA VAL A 91 -4.60 6.42 -22.73
C VAL A 91 -6.05 6.83 -22.50
N LEU A 92 -6.38 7.29 -21.30
CA LEU A 92 -7.72 7.82 -20.99
C LEU A 92 -7.97 9.07 -21.85
N ASP A 93 -9.06 9.06 -22.59
CA ASP A 93 -9.46 10.19 -23.44
C ASP A 93 -9.69 11.46 -22.60
N GLY A 94 -8.97 12.53 -22.92
CA GLY A 94 -8.98 13.77 -22.14
C GLY A 94 -8.35 13.67 -20.74
N GLY A 95 -7.73 12.53 -20.38
CA GLY A 95 -7.11 12.35 -19.07
C GLY A 95 -8.10 12.54 -17.90
N LEU A 96 -7.61 13.03 -16.76
CA LEU A 96 -8.46 13.28 -15.59
C LEU A 96 -9.49 14.40 -15.84
N ALA A 97 -9.14 15.38 -16.67
CA ALA A 97 -10.09 16.42 -17.10
C ALA A 97 -11.26 15.82 -17.87
N GLY A 98 -10.99 14.90 -18.81
CA GLY A 98 -12.04 14.19 -19.57
C GLY A 98 -12.94 13.34 -18.66
N TRP A 99 -12.38 12.69 -17.65
CA TRP A 99 -13.14 11.97 -16.62
C TRP A 99 -14.11 12.90 -15.88
N ARG A 100 -13.62 14.06 -15.48
CA ARG A 100 -14.40 15.09 -14.76
C ARG A 100 -15.51 15.68 -15.64
N GLU A 101 -15.21 16.01 -16.90
CA GLU A 101 -16.18 16.53 -17.88
C GLU A 101 -17.28 15.54 -18.23
N ALA A 102 -16.96 14.24 -18.22
CA ALA A 102 -17.93 13.17 -18.42
C ALA A 102 -18.82 12.90 -17.18
N GLY A 103 -18.63 13.63 -16.09
CA GLY A 103 -19.38 13.48 -14.84
C GLY A 103 -18.92 12.30 -13.96
N GLY A 104 -17.71 11.79 -14.19
CA GLY A 104 -17.12 10.77 -13.36
C GLY A 104 -16.78 11.27 -11.96
N GLU A 105 -17.07 10.48 -10.92
CA GLU A 105 -16.74 10.84 -9.56
C GLU A 105 -15.22 10.77 -9.33
N LEU A 106 -14.69 11.75 -8.60
CA LEU A 106 -13.27 11.82 -8.24
C LEU A 106 -13.10 11.87 -6.72
N PHE A 107 -12.26 11.00 -6.24
CA PHE A 107 -11.95 10.84 -4.83
C PHE A 107 -10.61 11.49 -4.51
N ARG A 108 -10.40 11.91 -3.28
CA ARG A 108 -9.12 12.39 -2.79
C ARG A 108 -8.53 11.45 -1.75
N ASP A 109 -7.27 11.67 -1.37
CA ASP A 109 -6.50 10.84 -0.45
C ASP A 109 -6.04 9.51 -1.09
N VAL A 110 -5.47 8.60 -0.34
CA VAL A 110 -4.98 7.29 -0.79
C VAL A 110 -5.76 6.17 -0.12
N ASN A 111 -5.74 4.95 -0.70
CA ASN A 111 -6.44 3.78 -0.15
C ASN A 111 -7.96 4.01 -0.03
N VAL A 112 -8.53 4.77 -0.93
CA VAL A 112 -9.93 5.19 -0.86
C VAL A 112 -10.92 4.03 -0.91
N PRO A 113 -10.71 2.96 -1.72
CA PRO A 113 -11.64 1.84 -1.71
C PRO A 113 -11.87 1.24 -0.32
N SER A 114 -10.82 1.03 0.46
CA SER A 114 -10.95 0.48 1.82
C SER A 114 -11.53 1.49 2.80
N LYS A 115 -11.19 2.78 2.67
CA LYS A 115 -11.75 3.83 3.53
C LYS A 115 -13.24 3.99 3.31
N ALA A 116 -13.67 4.12 2.07
CA ALA A 116 -15.07 4.20 1.72
C ALA A 116 -15.86 2.94 2.11
N PHE A 117 -15.23 1.77 1.96
CA PHE A 117 -15.81 0.51 2.41
C PHE A 117 -15.95 0.46 3.94
N GLY A 118 -14.95 0.93 4.70
CA GLY A 118 -15.02 0.99 6.17
C GLY A 118 -16.18 1.87 6.65
N GLU A 119 -16.40 3.02 6.04
CA GLU A 119 -17.55 3.89 6.34
C GLU A 119 -18.88 3.23 5.96
N LEU A 120 -18.92 2.48 4.84
CA LEU A 120 -20.10 1.70 4.46
C LEU A 120 -20.42 0.60 5.48
N VAL A 121 -19.40 -0.09 6.00
CA VAL A 121 -19.56 -1.09 7.08
C VAL A 121 -20.14 -0.44 8.32
N GLU A 122 -19.58 0.67 8.78
CA GLU A 122 -20.11 1.40 9.94
C GLU A 122 -21.55 1.83 9.73
N SER A 123 -21.86 2.42 8.59
CA SER A 123 -23.20 2.88 8.22
C SER A 123 -24.25 1.76 8.26
N GLN A 124 -23.88 0.54 7.84
CA GLN A 124 -24.83 -0.58 7.76
C GLN A 124 -24.84 -1.47 9.00
N ARG A 125 -23.70 -1.61 9.70
CA ARG A 125 -23.57 -2.51 10.85
C ARG A 125 -23.60 -1.79 12.19
N HIS A 126 -23.50 -0.46 12.20
CA HIS A 126 -23.44 0.35 13.42
C HIS A 126 -22.35 -0.19 14.36
N THR A 127 -21.15 -0.42 13.81
CA THR A 127 -20.01 -0.99 14.52
C THR A 127 -19.80 -0.29 15.87
N PRO A 128 -19.79 -0.99 17.00
CA PRO A 128 -19.67 -0.38 18.31
C PRO A 128 -18.40 0.48 18.43
N SER A 129 -18.53 1.68 18.99
CA SER A 129 -17.40 2.58 19.20
C SER A 129 -17.51 3.34 20.51
N LEU A 130 -16.38 3.73 21.08
CA LEU A 130 -16.26 4.61 22.24
C LEU A 130 -15.44 5.85 21.88
N ALA A 131 -15.82 6.99 22.45
CA ALA A 131 -15.06 8.22 22.30
C ALA A 131 -13.72 8.14 23.04
N ALA A 132 -12.76 8.98 22.64
CA ALA A 132 -11.44 9.01 23.26
C ALA A 132 -11.51 9.28 24.78
N GLU A 133 -12.41 10.17 25.20
CA GLU A 133 -12.63 10.51 26.61
C GLU A 133 -13.18 9.32 27.41
N GLU A 134 -14.09 8.54 26.83
CA GLU A 134 -14.65 7.35 27.44
C GLU A 134 -13.56 6.27 27.64
N VAL A 135 -12.72 6.06 26.64
CA VAL A 135 -11.60 5.10 26.74
C VAL A 135 -10.55 5.58 27.74
N GLN A 136 -10.22 6.89 27.76
CA GLN A 136 -9.31 7.45 28.76
C GLN A 136 -9.84 7.21 30.18
N GLN A 137 -11.14 7.43 30.41
CA GLN A 137 -11.74 7.18 31.72
C GLN A 137 -11.63 5.71 32.14
N LEU A 138 -11.84 4.76 31.21
CA LEU A 138 -11.65 3.34 31.49
C LEU A 138 -10.20 3.02 31.90
N LEU A 139 -9.21 3.63 31.25
CA LEU A 139 -7.80 3.46 31.57
C LEU A 139 -7.44 4.07 32.93
N ASP A 140 -7.95 5.27 33.24
CA ASP A 140 -7.72 5.97 34.51
C ASP A 140 -8.33 5.22 35.69
N ASP A 141 -9.53 4.66 35.49
CA ASP A 141 -10.24 3.84 36.50
C ASP A 141 -9.63 2.42 36.64
N LYS A 142 -8.62 2.09 35.83
CA LYS A 142 -8.04 0.74 35.77
C LYS A 142 -9.09 -0.34 35.56
N ALA A 143 -10.09 -0.04 34.73
CA ALA A 143 -11.11 -1.00 34.35
C ALA A 143 -10.48 -2.22 33.64
N ASP A 144 -11.21 -3.34 33.62
CA ASP A 144 -10.81 -4.52 32.87
C ASP A 144 -10.97 -4.28 31.37
N VAL A 145 -9.94 -3.72 30.74
CA VAL A 145 -9.91 -3.32 29.34
C VAL A 145 -8.56 -3.60 28.71
N VAL A 146 -8.57 -4.05 27.46
CA VAL A 146 -7.37 -4.18 26.62
C VAL A 146 -7.54 -3.34 25.34
N VAL A 147 -6.50 -2.58 24.97
CA VAL A 147 -6.45 -1.80 23.75
C VAL A 147 -5.56 -2.51 22.73
N LEU A 148 -6.13 -2.87 21.57
CA LEU A 148 -5.46 -3.56 20.48
C LEU A 148 -5.27 -2.62 19.30
N ASP A 149 -4.02 -2.36 18.93
CA ASP A 149 -3.68 -1.47 17.82
C ASP A 149 -3.61 -2.27 16.52
N ALA A 150 -4.56 -2.03 15.62
CA ALA A 150 -4.71 -2.76 14.35
C ALA A 150 -3.79 -2.26 13.24
N ARG A 151 -2.93 -1.28 13.51
CA ARG A 151 -1.98 -0.72 12.55
C ARG A 151 -0.75 -1.60 12.39
N ARG A 152 0.11 -1.24 11.43
CA ARG A 152 1.45 -1.82 11.32
C ARG A 152 2.28 -1.50 12.57
N PHE A 153 3.25 -2.35 12.84
CA PHE A 153 4.08 -2.21 14.04
C PHE A 153 4.90 -0.90 14.06
N ASP A 154 5.40 -0.47 12.91
CA ASP A 154 6.14 0.79 12.79
C ASP A 154 5.27 2.02 13.11
N GLU A 155 4.01 2.03 12.69
CA GLU A 155 3.04 3.07 13.05
C GLU A 155 2.75 3.06 14.57
N TYR A 156 2.57 1.87 15.15
CA TYR A 156 2.38 1.68 16.59
C TYR A 156 3.59 2.17 17.40
N GLN A 157 4.82 1.88 16.95
CA GLN A 157 6.03 2.36 17.60
C GLN A 157 6.16 3.89 17.53
N THR A 158 5.77 4.49 16.41
CA THR A 158 5.81 5.95 16.24
C THR A 158 4.93 6.64 17.28
N MET A 159 3.72 6.17 17.46
CA MET A 159 2.78 6.65 18.48
C MET A 159 1.65 5.63 18.70
N SER A 160 1.19 5.50 19.92
CA SER A 160 0.13 4.56 20.29
C SER A 160 -0.71 5.06 21.46
N ILE A 161 -1.85 4.43 21.70
CA ILE A 161 -2.63 4.62 22.92
C ILE A 161 -1.82 4.05 24.09
N PRO A 162 -1.71 4.75 25.23
CA PRO A 162 -0.99 4.24 26.40
C PRO A 162 -1.47 2.85 26.83
N GLY A 163 -0.53 1.91 27.01
CA GLY A 163 -0.83 0.53 27.40
C GLY A 163 -1.37 -0.35 26.26
N GLY A 164 -1.52 0.17 25.04
CA GLY A 164 -1.97 -0.59 23.89
C GLY A 164 -0.97 -1.65 23.43
N ILE A 165 -1.47 -2.69 22.79
CA ILE A 165 -0.71 -3.83 22.26
C ILE A 165 -0.84 -3.82 20.74
N SER A 166 0.27 -3.99 20.02
CA SER A 166 0.26 -4.10 18.56
C SER A 166 -0.32 -5.45 18.10
N VAL A 167 -1.46 -5.39 17.42
CA VAL A 167 -2.18 -6.55 16.86
C VAL A 167 -2.71 -6.13 15.48
N PRO A 168 -1.90 -6.21 14.41
CA PRO A 168 -2.33 -5.85 13.06
C PRO A 168 -3.65 -6.50 12.66
N GLY A 169 -4.47 -5.82 11.87
CA GLY A 169 -5.90 -6.15 11.68
C GLY A 169 -6.23 -7.62 11.41
N ALA A 170 -5.42 -8.32 10.59
CA ALA A 170 -5.65 -9.75 10.32
C ALA A 170 -5.34 -10.67 11.51
N GLU A 171 -4.54 -10.21 12.48
CA GLU A 171 -4.17 -10.98 13.67
C GLU A 171 -5.26 -10.95 14.77
N LEU A 172 -6.20 -10.00 14.71
CA LEU A 172 -7.17 -9.75 15.79
C LEU A 172 -7.96 -10.98 16.20
N VAL A 173 -8.63 -11.65 15.25
CA VAL A 173 -9.48 -12.83 15.54
C VAL A 173 -8.64 -14.00 16.03
N LEU A 174 -7.40 -14.16 15.54
CA LEU A 174 -6.49 -15.21 15.96
C LEU A 174 -6.00 -14.99 17.41
N ARG A 175 -5.74 -13.73 17.81
CA ARG A 175 -5.01 -13.40 19.03
C ARG A 175 -5.87 -12.95 20.19
N VAL A 176 -7.09 -12.48 19.96
CA VAL A 176 -7.93 -11.82 20.98
C VAL A 176 -8.19 -12.70 22.20
N ALA A 177 -8.41 -14.01 22.02
CA ALA A 177 -8.70 -14.91 23.15
C ALA A 177 -7.51 -15.11 24.10
N GLU A 178 -6.28 -14.97 23.62
CA GLU A 178 -5.08 -15.00 24.47
C GLU A 178 -4.82 -13.65 25.17
N LEU A 179 -5.26 -12.56 24.55
CA LEU A 179 -5.05 -11.19 25.05
C LEU A 179 -6.16 -10.73 26.00
N ALA A 180 -7.36 -11.30 25.87
CA ALA A 180 -8.54 -11.03 26.69
C ALA A 180 -9.26 -12.36 27.00
N PRO A 181 -8.66 -13.25 27.81
CA PRO A 181 -9.20 -14.58 28.07
C PRO A 181 -10.49 -14.56 28.90
N ASP A 182 -10.71 -13.55 29.73
CA ASP A 182 -11.97 -13.36 30.43
C ASP A 182 -13.01 -12.75 29.48
N PRO A 183 -14.16 -13.39 29.24
CA PRO A 183 -15.22 -12.84 28.40
C PRO A 183 -15.78 -11.48 28.87
N ALA A 184 -15.55 -11.10 30.12
CA ALA A 184 -15.95 -9.81 30.66
C ALA A 184 -14.97 -8.68 30.28
N THR A 185 -13.71 -9.00 29.96
CA THR A 185 -12.71 -8.01 29.54
C THR A 185 -13.17 -7.27 28.30
N ARG A 186 -13.23 -5.94 28.37
CA ARG A 186 -13.57 -5.10 27.24
C ARG A 186 -12.40 -4.99 26.26
N VAL A 187 -12.66 -5.18 24.99
CA VAL A 187 -11.67 -5.06 23.91
C VAL A 187 -11.90 -3.77 23.13
N ILE A 188 -10.89 -2.90 23.07
CA ILE A 188 -10.89 -1.67 22.30
C ILE A 188 -9.95 -1.85 21.13
N VAL A 189 -10.45 -1.66 19.90
CA VAL A 189 -9.61 -1.72 18.68
C VAL A 189 -9.27 -0.30 18.26
N ASN A 190 -7.96 -0.02 18.16
CA ASN A 190 -7.43 1.28 17.75
C ASN A 190 -6.83 1.24 16.35
N CYS A 191 -6.87 2.39 15.67
CA CYS A 191 -6.06 2.68 14.48
C CYS A 191 -5.66 4.16 14.43
N ALA A 192 -5.27 4.68 13.28
CA ALA A 192 -4.91 6.08 13.12
C ALA A 192 -6.13 7.02 13.02
N GLY A 193 -7.11 6.66 12.19
CA GLY A 193 -8.37 7.38 11.98
C GLY A 193 -9.57 6.47 12.25
N ARG A 194 -10.24 6.02 11.19
CA ARG A 194 -11.49 5.28 11.29
C ARG A 194 -11.43 3.86 10.74
N THR A 195 -11.01 3.68 9.50
CA THR A 195 -11.18 2.46 8.70
C THR A 195 -10.72 1.17 9.40
N ARG A 196 -9.45 1.09 9.84
CA ARG A 196 -8.88 -0.15 10.41
C ARG A 196 -9.47 -0.51 11.77
N SER A 197 -9.88 0.48 12.58
CA SER A 197 -10.57 0.20 13.85
C SER A 197 -12.01 -0.26 13.62
N ILE A 198 -12.72 0.30 12.64
CA ILE A 198 -14.06 -0.17 12.24
C ILE A 198 -13.99 -1.61 11.74
N ILE A 199 -13.15 -1.87 10.73
CA ILE A 199 -12.97 -3.20 10.14
C ILE A 199 -12.48 -4.22 11.18
N GLY A 200 -11.52 -3.85 12.02
CA GLY A 200 -11.00 -4.73 13.07
C GLY A 200 -12.04 -5.06 14.14
N THR A 201 -12.78 -4.07 14.62
CA THR A 201 -13.90 -4.28 15.56
C THR A 201 -14.98 -5.15 14.94
N GLN A 202 -15.40 -4.84 13.72
CA GLN A 202 -16.43 -5.63 13.03
C GLN A 202 -15.95 -7.05 12.72
N SER A 203 -14.64 -7.27 12.51
CA SER A 203 -14.07 -8.62 12.39
C SER A 203 -14.32 -9.45 13.65
N LEU A 204 -14.09 -8.88 14.83
CA LEU A 204 -14.32 -9.54 16.11
C LEU A 204 -15.81 -9.79 16.34
N VAL A 205 -16.68 -8.82 16.02
CA VAL A 205 -18.14 -8.97 16.09
C VAL A 205 -18.64 -10.08 15.17
N ASN A 206 -18.20 -10.07 13.91
CA ASN A 206 -18.59 -11.08 12.92
C ASN A 206 -18.13 -12.50 13.31
N ALA A 207 -16.95 -12.60 13.92
CA ALA A 207 -16.41 -13.86 14.44
C ALA A 207 -17.11 -14.33 15.73
N GLY A 208 -18.03 -13.53 16.29
CA GLY A 208 -18.78 -13.88 17.49
C GLY A 208 -17.90 -14.02 18.74
N ILE A 209 -16.92 -13.13 18.89
CA ILE A 209 -16.09 -13.07 20.10
C ILE A 209 -16.98 -12.70 21.30
N PRO A 210 -16.87 -13.41 22.44
CA PRO A 210 -17.77 -13.20 23.58
C PRO A 210 -17.56 -11.86 24.32
N ASN A 211 -16.38 -11.29 24.21
CA ASN A 211 -16.01 -10.04 24.88
C ASN A 211 -16.82 -8.84 24.34
N PRO A 212 -17.10 -7.82 25.17
CA PRO A 212 -17.56 -6.53 24.70
C PRO A 212 -16.49 -5.87 23.82
N VAL A 213 -16.77 -5.64 22.53
CA VAL A 213 -15.81 -5.07 21.58
C VAL A 213 -16.27 -3.68 21.13
N SER A 214 -15.35 -2.72 21.05
CA SER A 214 -15.61 -1.39 20.52
C SER A 214 -14.40 -0.83 19.77
N ALA A 215 -14.63 -0.07 18.72
CA ALA A 215 -13.60 0.73 18.09
C ALA A 215 -13.29 1.96 18.96
N LEU A 216 -12.01 2.36 19.04
CA LEU A 216 -11.69 3.72 19.48
C LEU A 216 -12.10 4.68 18.36
N ARG A 217 -13.12 5.48 18.61
CA ARG A 217 -13.67 6.42 17.63
C ARG A 217 -12.61 7.42 17.19
N ASN A 218 -12.39 7.50 15.87
CA ASN A 218 -11.40 8.36 15.24
C ASN A 218 -9.93 8.07 15.62
N GLY A 219 -9.64 6.93 16.26
CA GLY A 219 -8.30 6.44 16.50
C GLY A 219 -7.36 7.41 17.21
N THR A 220 -6.08 7.39 16.84
CA THR A 220 -5.07 8.31 17.40
C THR A 220 -5.36 9.78 17.04
N ILE A 221 -6.00 10.06 15.89
CA ILE A 221 -6.50 11.42 15.57
C ILE A 221 -7.48 11.88 16.63
N GLY A 222 -8.54 11.11 16.88
CA GLY A 222 -9.56 11.44 17.88
C GLY A 222 -8.96 11.62 19.28
N TRP A 223 -8.02 10.74 19.66
CA TRP A 223 -7.26 10.82 20.90
C TRP A 223 -6.51 12.15 21.04
N THR A 224 -5.79 12.55 19.98
CA THR A 224 -5.05 13.81 19.94
C THR A 224 -5.96 15.02 19.96
N LEU A 225 -7.07 14.98 19.19
CA LEU A 225 -8.05 16.08 19.14
C LEU A 225 -8.78 16.27 20.48
N ALA A 226 -8.95 15.19 21.27
CA ALA A 226 -9.47 15.27 22.64
C ALA A 226 -8.44 15.82 23.65
N GLY A 227 -7.22 16.14 23.21
CA GLY A 227 -6.16 16.68 24.07
C GLY A 227 -5.43 15.62 24.91
N GLN A 228 -5.63 14.36 24.62
CA GLN A 228 -5.01 13.25 25.35
C GLN A 228 -3.60 12.96 24.84
N LYS A 229 -2.77 12.36 25.69
CA LYS A 229 -1.36 12.08 25.37
C LYS A 229 -1.19 10.70 24.76
N LEU A 230 -0.42 10.62 23.66
CA LEU A 230 0.02 9.38 23.06
C LEU A 230 1.30 8.86 23.72
N ALA A 231 1.47 7.54 23.71
CA ALA A 231 2.74 6.89 24.01
C ALA A 231 3.60 6.78 22.74
N HIS A 232 4.91 6.75 22.89
CA HIS A 232 5.89 6.64 21.80
C HIS A 232 6.91 5.54 22.09
N GLY A 233 7.48 4.95 21.04
CA GLY A 233 8.54 3.93 21.16
C GLY A 233 8.08 2.64 21.84
N GLN A 234 6.78 2.38 21.88
CA GLN A 234 6.24 1.17 22.49
C GLN A 234 6.57 -0.06 21.65
N SER A 235 6.76 -1.21 22.30
CA SER A 235 7.19 -2.45 21.66
C SER A 235 6.35 -3.68 22.02
N GLN A 236 5.21 -3.50 22.68
CA GLN A 236 4.33 -4.60 23.04
C GLN A 236 3.69 -5.21 21.81
N ARG A 237 3.85 -6.52 21.64
CA ARG A 237 3.26 -7.29 20.55
C ARG A 237 2.45 -8.45 21.10
N PHE A 238 1.59 -9.01 20.26
CA PHE A 238 0.89 -10.25 20.56
C PHE A 238 1.88 -11.43 20.71
N ALA A 239 1.51 -12.41 21.53
CA ALA A 239 2.23 -13.66 21.70
C ALA A 239 1.72 -14.76 20.74
N SER A 240 2.39 -15.91 20.74
CA SER A 240 1.88 -17.12 20.10
C SER A 240 0.56 -17.56 20.74
N VAL A 241 -0.26 -18.26 19.95
CA VAL A 241 -1.54 -18.80 20.43
C VAL A 241 -1.45 -20.30 20.71
N SER A 242 -2.26 -20.78 21.67
CA SER A 242 -2.43 -22.20 21.93
C SER A 242 -3.11 -22.90 20.74
N ALA A 243 -2.97 -24.24 20.67
CA ALA A 243 -3.64 -25.04 19.65
C ALA A 243 -5.16 -24.94 19.74
N ASP A 244 -5.71 -24.89 20.93
CA ASP A 244 -7.16 -24.81 21.17
C ASP A 244 -7.70 -23.44 20.76
N THR A 245 -6.99 -22.35 21.10
CA THR A 245 -7.33 -20.99 20.64
C THR A 245 -7.32 -20.92 19.11
N ARG A 246 -6.29 -21.46 18.46
CA ARG A 246 -6.19 -21.50 17.01
C ARG A 246 -7.36 -22.26 16.38
N ALA A 247 -7.68 -23.46 16.87
CA ALA A 247 -8.77 -24.27 16.34
C ALA A 247 -10.14 -23.57 16.47
N SER A 248 -10.40 -22.95 17.61
CA SER A 248 -11.61 -22.17 17.83
C SER A 248 -11.69 -20.95 16.92
N ALA A 249 -10.62 -20.18 16.81
CA ALA A 249 -10.53 -19.02 15.92
C ALA A 249 -10.71 -19.40 14.44
N ALA A 250 -10.10 -20.53 14.00
CA ALA A 250 -10.22 -21.02 12.63
C ALA A 250 -11.69 -21.38 12.26
N SER A 251 -12.39 -22.04 13.19
CA SER A 251 -13.82 -22.36 12.99
C SER A 251 -14.66 -21.09 12.83
N ARG A 252 -14.44 -20.07 13.67
CA ARG A 252 -15.14 -18.79 13.60
C ARG A 252 -14.83 -18.03 12.30
N ALA A 253 -13.54 -17.93 11.95
CA ALA A 253 -13.09 -17.24 10.75
C ALA A 253 -13.63 -17.90 9.47
N ARG A 254 -13.66 -19.24 9.44
CA ARG A 254 -14.24 -19.99 8.32
C ARG A 254 -15.73 -19.67 8.15
N ALA A 255 -16.51 -19.66 9.22
CA ALA A 255 -17.92 -19.32 9.17
C ALA A 255 -18.17 -17.88 8.65
N VAL A 256 -17.31 -16.93 9.01
CA VAL A 256 -17.37 -15.54 8.48
C VAL A 256 -17.07 -15.51 6.99
N ALA A 257 -16.02 -16.22 6.53
CA ALA A 257 -15.65 -16.29 5.13
C ALA A 257 -16.75 -16.97 4.29
N ASP A 258 -17.33 -18.05 4.79
CA ASP A 258 -18.43 -18.76 4.13
C ASP A 258 -19.68 -17.85 3.98
N LYS A 259 -20.01 -17.09 5.03
CA LYS A 259 -21.09 -16.09 4.99
C LYS A 259 -20.82 -14.99 3.96
N ALA A 260 -19.57 -14.59 3.77
CA ALA A 260 -19.16 -13.63 2.75
C ALA A 260 -19.05 -14.22 1.34
N GLY A 261 -19.33 -15.52 1.14
CA GLY A 261 -19.28 -16.15 -0.17
C GLY A 261 -17.85 -16.42 -0.68
N VAL A 262 -16.87 -16.49 0.20
CA VAL A 262 -15.47 -16.80 -0.16
C VAL A 262 -15.37 -18.22 -0.70
N ALA A 263 -14.75 -18.37 -1.89
CA ALA A 263 -14.52 -19.68 -2.49
C ALA A 263 -13.39 -20.45 -1.76
N ARG A 264 -13.38 -21.77 -1.92
CA ARG A 264 -12.34 -22.66 -1.41
C ARG A 264 -11.59 -23.29 -2.56
N LEU A 265 -10.27 -23.29 -2.50
CA LEU A 265 -9.42 -23.98 -3.47
C LEU A 265 -8.55 -25.02 -2.78
N SER A 266 -8.42 -26.18 -3.42
CA SER A 266 -7.30 -27.11 -3.16
C SER A 266 -6.05 -26.67 -3.93
N LYS A 267 -4.91 -27.30 -3.65
CA LYS A 267 -3.68 -27.12 -4.45
C LYS A 267 -3.92 -27.34 -5.96
N GLY A 268 -4.69 -28.37 -6.32
CA GLY A 268 -5.07 -28.63 -7.72
C GLY A 268 -5.99 -27.56 -8.30
N GLY A 269 -6.90 -27.01 -7.51
CA GLY A 269 -7.76 -25.90 -7.91
C GLY A 269 -6.96 -24.61 -8.16
N LEU A 270 -5.94 -24.33 -7.36
CA LEU A 270 -5.02 -23.23 -7.59
C LEU A 270 -4.25 -23.41 -8.91
N GLN A 271 -3.71 -24.61 -9.15
CA GLN A 271 -3.01 -24.91 -10.40
C GLN A 271 -3.92 -24.73 -11.62
N ALA A 272 -5.18 -25.16 -11.53
CA ALA A 272 -6.17 -24.96 -12.59
C ALA A 272 -6.43 -23.46 -12.85
N TRP A 273 -6.58 -22.66 -11.79
CA TRP A 273 -6.75 -21.21 -11.94
C TRP A 273 -5.53 -20.52 -12.54
N GLN A 274 -4.34 -20.93 -12.15
CA GLN A 274 -3.08 -20.39 -12.69
C GLN A 274 -2.83 -20.79 -14.15
N ALA A 275 -3.36 -21.94 -14.59
CA ALA A 275 -3.28 -22.39 -15.98
C ALA A 275 -4.21 -21.62 -16.94
N GLU A 276 -5.19 -20.89 -16.43
CA GLU A 276 -6.05 -20.02 -17.23
C GLU A 276 -5.32 -18.75 -17.63
N THR A 277 -4.72 -18.74 -18.81
CA THR A 277 -3.88 -17.64 -19.30
C THR A 277 -4.62 -16.33 -19.58
N ASN A 278 -5.96 -16.39 -19.71
CA ASN A 278 -6.83 -15.22 -19.95
C ASN A 278 -7.37 -14.58 -18.67
N ARG A 279 -6.97 -15.05 -17.49
CA ARG A 279 -7.39 -14.50 -16.19
C ARG A 279 -6.18 -14.24 -15.31
N THR A 280 -6.19 -13.10 -14.63
CA THR A 280 -5.21 -12.75 -13.61
C THR A 280 -5.57 -13.44 -12.29
N THR A 281 -4.61 -14.15 -11.70
CA THR A 281 -4.74 -14.76 -10.36
C THR A 281 -3.59 -14.30 -9.50
N TYR A 282 -3.89 -13.51 -8.47
CA TYR A 282 -2.90 -13.13 -7.43
C TYR A 282 -2.90 -14.20 -6.35
N LEU A 283 -1.71 -14.54 -5.86
CA LEU A 283 -1.50 -15.49 -4.76
C LEU A 283 -0.76 -14.80 -3.62
N PHE A 284 -1.46 -14.55 -2.52
CA PHE A 284 -0.90 -13.81 -1.38
C PHE A 284 -0.84 -14.67 -0.11
N ASP A 285 0.33 -14.69 0.50
CA ASP A 285 0.53 -15.16 1.86
C ASP A 285 0.25 -14.00 2.83
N VAL A 286 -0.79 -14.15 3.64
CA VAL A 286 -1.29 -13.07 4.51
C VAL A 286 -0.77 -13.14 5.95
N ARG A 287 0.21 -14.01 6.21
CA ARG A 287 0.91 -14.11 7.48
C ARG A 287 1.84 -12.91 7.71
N THR A 288 2.55 -12.91 8.82
CA THR A 288 3.56 -11.88 9.08
C THR A 288 4.76 -12.03 8.12
N PRO A 289 5.50 -10.94 7.84
CA PRO A 289 6.70 -11.01 7.00
C PRO A 289 7.77 -11.95 7.57
N GLU A 290 7.88 -12.04 8.88
CA GLU A 290 8.81 -12.93 9.57
C GLU A 290 8.46 -14.41 9.34
N GLU A 291 7.18 -14.77 9.39
CA GLU A 291 6.71 -16.13 9.08
C GLU A 291 6.97 -16.47 7.62
N TYR A 292 6.66 -15.55 6.70
CA TYR A 292 6.91 -15.72 5.26
C TYR A 292 8.41 -15.94 4.98
N THR A 293 9.27 -15.07 5.51
CA THR A 293 10.73 -15.16 5.28
C THR A 293 11.30 -16.47 5.80
N LYS A 294 10.73 -17.00 6.90
CA LYS A 294 11.16 -18.27 7.48
C LYS A 294 10.79 -19.47 6.60
N ALA A 295 9.57 -19.50 6.07
CA ALA A 295 9.09 -20.54 5.16
C ALA A 295 7.79 -20.09 4.48
N HIS A 296 7.69 -20.24 3.15
CA HIS A 296 6.50 -19.86 2.39
C HIS A 296 6.20 -20.82 1.25
N LEU A 297 4.94 -20.75 0.76
CA LEU A 297 4.52 -21.51 -0.42
C LEU A 297 5.18 -20.93 -1.67
N PRO A 298 5.84 -21.78 -2.53
CA PRO A 298 6.42 -21.33 -3.78
C PRO A 298 5.45 -20.50 -4.65
N GLY A 299 5.95 -19.39 -5.17
CA GLY A 299 5.18 -18.48 -6.02
C GLY A 299 4.18 -17.57 -5.29
N SER A 300 4.06 -17.66 -3.96
CA SER A 300 3.28 -16.71 -3.18
C SER A 300 4.04 -15.39 -2.95
N ARG A 301 3.27 -14.31 -2.77
CA ARG A 301 3.80 -13.00 -2.38
C ARG A 301 3.38 -12.67 -0.95
N SER A 302 4.32 -12.21 -0.14
CA SER A 302 4.05 -11.74 1.23
C SER A 302 3.26 -10.42 1.20
N VAL A 303 2.04 -10.46 1.71
CA VAL A 303 1.22 -9.26 1.94
C VAL A 303 0.37 -9.50 3.19
N PRO A 304 0.77 -9.02 4.37
CA PRO A 304 0.00 -9.18 5.60
C PRO A 304 -1.45 -8.79 5.43
N GLY A 305 -2.38 -9.62 5.92
CA GLY A 305 -3.79 -9.54 5.54
C GLY A 305 -4.46 -8.20 5.87
N GLY A 306 -4.12 -7.58 7.00
CA GLY A 306 -4.63 -6.24 7.34
C GLY A 306 -4.15 -5.15 6.36
N GLN A 307 -2.89 -5.26 5.92
CA GLN A 307 -2.32 -4.35 4.92
C GLN A 307 -2.95 -4.59 3.54
N LEU A 308 -3.14 -5.85 3.16
CA LEU A 308 -3.78 -6.21 1.89
C LEU A 308 -5.20 -5.63 1.78
N VAL A 309 -6.01 -5.75 2.82
CA VAL A 309 -7.37 -5.19 2.83
C VAL A 309 -7.36 -3.67 2.73
N GLN A 310 -6.42 -3.01 3.40
CA GLN A 310 -6.32 -1.56 3.39
C GLN A 310 -5.79 -1.00 2.07
N GLU A 311 -4.80 -1.65 1.48
CA GLU A 311 -4.02 -1.17 0.33
C GLU A 311 -4.08 -2.17 -0.83
N THR A 312 -5.25 -2.72 -1.13
CA THR A 312 -5.42 -3.78 -2.14
C THR A 312 -4.86 -3.38 -3.49
N ASP A 313 -5.08 -2.13 -3.93
CA ASP A 313 -4.62 -1.59 -5.20
C ASP A 313 -3.09 -1.52 -5.33
N HIS A 314 -2.35 -1.41 -4.21
CA HIS A 314 -0.88 -1.50 -4.21
C HIS A 314 -0.35 -2.92 -4.47
N SER A 315 -1.15 -3.94 -4.18
CA SER A 315 -0.76 -5.33 -4.37
C SER A 315 -1.41 -5.95 -5.60
N ALA A 316 -2.68 -5.63 -5.85
CA ALA A 316 -3.51 -6.13 -6.94
C ALA A 316 -4.13 -4.93 -7.69
N SER A 317 -3.45 -4.45 -8.73
CA SER A 317 -3.88 -3.26 -9.49
C SER A 317 -4.85 -3.60 -10.64
N VAL A 318 -5.19 -4.87 -10.84
CA VAL A 318 -6.14 -5.31 -11.87
C VAL A 318 -7.50 -5.55 -11.20
N ARG A 319 -8.41 -4.58 -11.32
CA ARG A 319 -9.79 -4.75 -10.86
C ARG A 319 -10.48 -5.83 -11.69
N GLY A 320 -11.27 -6.69 -11.05
CA GLY A 320 -11.91 -7.84 -11.70
C GLY A 320 -11.05 -9.12 -11.72
N ALA A 321 -9.80 -9.05 -11.29
CA ALA A 321 -8.94 -10.22 -11.14
C ALA A 321 -9.35 -11.12 -9.98
N ARG A 322 -8.76 -12.32 -9.94
CA ARG A 322 -8.95 -13.29 -8.85
C ARG A 322 -7.82 -13.13 -7.82
N ILE A 323 -8.19 -13.25 -6.55
CA ILE A 323 -7.24 -13.22 -5.43
C ILE A 323 -7.35 -14.54 -4.66
N VAL A 324 -6.23 -15.22 -4.46
CA VAL A 324 -6.13 -16.42 -3.63
C VAL A 324 -5.29 -16.08 -2.40
N LEU A 325 -5.83 -16.32 -1.22
CA LEU A 325 -5.16 -16.07 0.05
C LEU A 325 -4.77 -17.39 0.71
N LEU A 326 -3.63 -17.38 1.38
CA LEU A 326 -3.15 -18.51 2.16
C LEU A 326 -2.57 -18.08 3.51
N ASP A 327 -2.65 -18.97 4.46
CA ASP A 327 -2.02 -18.93 5.78
C ASP A 327 -1.70 -20.36 6.25
N ASP A 328 -1.27 -20.51 7.49
CA ASP A 328 -1.01 -21.80 8.16
C ASP A 328 -1.89 -22.01 9.41
N ASP A 329 -2.84 -21.12 9.67
CA ASP A 329 -3.70 -21.15 10.85
C ASP A 329 -5.20 -21.26 10.55
N GLY A 330 -5.61 -20.98 9.32
CA GLY A 330 -7.01 -20.97 8.89
C GLY A 330 -7.83 -19.79 9.41
N VAL A 331 -7.18 -18.73 9.91
CA VAL A 331 -7.83 -17.54 10.47
C VAL A 331 -7.58 -16.30 9.62
N ARG A 332 -6.32 -15.96 9.43
CA ARG A 332 -5.91 -14.70 8.79
C ARG A 332 -6.36 -14.63 7.32
N ALA A 333 -6.21 -15.73 6.58
CA ALA A 333 -6.68 -15.80 5.18
C ALA A 333 -8.21 -15.73 5.09
N ASN A 334 -8.92 -16.45 5.95
CA ASN A 334 -10.38 -16.44 5.97
C ASN A 334 -10.94 -15.05 6.30
N MET A 335 -10.41 -14.38 7.33
CA MET A 335 -10.87 -13.04 7.73
C MET A 335 -10.55 -12.00 6.66
N SER A 336 -9.32 -12.01 6.10
CA SER A 336 -8.94 -11.08 5.02
C SER A 336 -9.75 -11.32 3.75
N ALA A 337 -9.98 -12.58 3.36
CA ALA A 337 -10.80 -12.95 2.21
C ALA A 337 -12.24 -12.48 2.38
N SER A 338 -12.82 -12.57 3.57
CA SER A 338 -14.17 -12.11 3.84
C SER A 338 -14.35 -10.62 3.52
N TRP A 339 -13.37 -9.79 3.85
CA TRP A 339 -13.38 -8.36 3.56
C TRP A 339 -13.18 -8.07 2.07
N LEU A 340 -12.23 -8.73 1.43
CA LEU A 340 -11.99 -8.56 -0.01
C LEU A 340 -13.19 -8.99 -0.85
N ALA A 341 -13.88 -10.09 -0.47
CA ALA A 341 -15.12 -10.50 -1.12
C ALA A 341 -16.19 -9.41 -1.01
N GLN A 342 -16.39 -8.86 0.19
CA GLN A 342 -17.34 -7.76 0.41
C GLN A 342 -16.95 -6.48 -0.34
N MET A 343 -15.66 -6.27 -0.61
CA MET A 343 -15.14 -5.20 -1.47
C MET A 343 -15.23 -5.54 -2.97
N GLY A 344 -15.98 -6.59 -3.32
CA GLY A 344 -16.30 -6.95 -4.70
C GLY A 344 -15.22 -7.70 -5.47
N TRP A 345 -14.21 -8.26 -4.79
CA TRP A 345 -13.21 -9.13 -5.41
C TRP A 345 -13.69 -10.57 -5.53
N GLN A 346 -13.24 -11.26 -6.58
CA GLN A 346 -13.36 -12.71 -6.66
C GLN A 346 -12.23 -13.33 -5.82
N VAL A 347 -12.57 -13.84 -4.64
CA VAL A 347 -11.59 -14.29 -3.65
C VAL A 347 -11.78 -15.76 -3.33
N ALA A 348 -10.66 -16.46 -3.16
CA ALA A 348 -10.63 -17.81 -2.62
C ALA A 348 -9.58 -17.93 -1.51
N VAL A 349 -9.82 -18.85 -0.58
CA VAL A 349 -8.81 -19.30 0.40
C VAL A 349 -8.27 -20.66 -0.05
N LEU A 350 -6.96 -20.81 0.00
CA LEU A 350 -6.26 -22.06 -0.32
C LEU A 350 -6.30 -22.97 0.91
N ASP A 351 -7.10 -24.03 0.83
CA ASP A 351 -7.27 -25.03 1.88
C ASP A 351 -6.32 -26.24 1.68
N GLY A 352 -6.05 -26.97 2.76
CA GLY A 352 -5.31 -28.23 2.73
C GLY A 352 -3.81 -28.08 2.55
N LEU A 353 -3.25 -26.95 2.98
CA LEU A 353 -1.80 -26.77 3.07
C LEU A 353 -1.24 -27.50 4.29
N GLU A 354 -0.11 -28.14 4.09
CA GLU A 354 0.68 -28.81 5.12
C GLU A 354 2.01 -28.08 5.31
N ALA A 355 2.71 -28.31 6.41
CA ALA A 355 3.99 -27.69 6.69
C ALA A 355 5.03 -27.90 5.56
N ALA A 356 4.98 -29.05 4.88
CA ALA A 356 5.87 -29.37 3.76
C ALA A 356 5.60 -28.51 2.50
N ASP A 357 4.43 -27.90 2.36
CA ASP A 357 4.10 -27.02 1.23
C ASP A 357 4.84 -25.68 1.32
N PHE A 358 5.21 -25.25 2.52
CA PHE A 358 5.97 -24.03 2.77
C PHE A 358 7.47 -24.31 2.60
N SER A 359 7.91 -24.53 1.36
CA SER A 359 9.23 -25.09 1.02
C SER A 359 10.27 -24.06 0.56
N GLU A 360 9.87 -22.80 0.35
CA GLU A 360 10.78 -21.69 0.03
C GLU A 360 11.03 -20.80 1.26
N THR A 361 12.18 -20.13 1.27
CA THR A 361 12.62 -19.23 2.35
C THR A 361 13.14 -17.92 1.76
N GLY A 362 13.21 -16.88 2.58
CA GLY A 362 13.73 -15.58 2.19
C GLY A 362 12.63 -14.60 1.82
N GLU A 363 13.04 -13.41 1.43
CA GLU A 363 12.12 -12.33 1.03
C GLU A 363 11.54 -12.57 -0.36
N TRP A 364 10.32 -12.09 -0.57
CA TRP A 364 9.71 -12.11 -1.90
C TRP A 364 10.52 -11.29 -2.91
N GLN A 365 10.80 -11.90 -4.06
CA GLN A 365 11.55 -11.27 -5.13
C GLN A 365 10.59 -10.59 -6.10
N VAL A 366 10.71 -9.26 -6.23
CA VAL A 366 9.91 -8.47 -7.17
C VAL A 366 10.25 -8.87 -8.60
N PRO A 367 9.27 -9.25 -9.44
CA PRO A 367 9.52 -9.50 -10.87
C PRO A 367 9.91 -8.18 -11.55
N LEU A 368 11.05 -8.21 -12.25
CA LEU A 368 11.63 -7.03 -12.90
C LEU A 368 11.86 -7.31 -14.40
N PRO A 369 11.81 -6.27 -15.25
CA PRO A 369 12.30 -6.37 -16.62
C PRO A 369 13.81 -6.51 -16.65
N ALA A 370 14.36 -6.69 -17.85
CA ALA A 370 15.81 -6.60 -18.05
C ALA A 370 16.32 -5.24 -17.55
N LEU A 371 17.30 -5.29 -16.65
CA LEU A 371 17.83 -4.07 -16.02
C LEU A 371 18.85 -3.39 -16.93
N PRO A 372 18.78 -2.07 -17.12
CA PRO A 372 19.83 -1.32 -17.78
C PRO A 372 21.18 -1.48 -17.07
N GLN A 373 22.27 -1.45 -17.85
CA GLN A 373 23.65 -1.58 -17.36
C GLN A 373 24.46 -0.31 -17.71
N PRO A 374 24.13 0.84 -17.13
CA PRO A 374 24.88 2.06 -17.36
C PRO A 374 26.30 1.94 -16.78
N PRO A 375 27.28 2.74 -17.25
CA PRO A 375 28.59 2.83 -16.61
C PRO A 375 28.43 3.08 -15.11
N SER A 376 29.18 2.37 -14.29
CA SER A 376 29.07 2.45 -12.83
C SER A 376 30.39 2.79 -12.16
N ILE A 377 30.30 3.39 -10.98
CA ILE A 377 31.44 3.74 -10.13
C ILE A 377 31.19 3.26 -8.70
N GLN A 378 32.29 3.10 -7.97
CA GLN A 378 32.27 2.76 -6.54
C GLN A 378 32.23 4.02 -5.67
N SER A 379 31.85 3.87 -4.41
CA SER A 379 31.75 4.99 -3.43
C SER A 379 33.05 5.79 -3.30
N ALA A 380 34.21 5.12 -3.35
CA ALA A 380 35.51 5.80 -3.26
C ALA A 380 35.76 6.74 -4.46
N GLN A 381 35.39 6.30 -5.66
CA GLN A 381 35.49 7.14 -6.86
C GLN A 381 34.52 8.32 -6.80
N LEU A 382 33.29 8.09 -6.32
CA LEU A 382 32.33 9.17 -6.12
C LEU A 382 32.88 10.21 -5.15
N GLN A 383 33.45 9.79 -4.01
CA GLN A 383 34.03 10.74 -3.04
C GLN A 383 35.11 11.60 -3.70
N THR A 384 36.03 11.00 -4.44
CA THR A 384 37.08 11.75 -5.17
C THR A 384 36.45 12.76 -6.12
N TRP A 385 35.45 12.40 -6.87
CA TRP A 385 34.80 13.28 -7.84
C TRP A 385 33.97 14.40 -7.22
N LEU A 386 33.38 14.17 -6.04
CA LEU A 386 32.71 15.22 -5.27
C LEU A 386 33.72 16.23 -4.71
N ASP A 387 34.87 15.77 -4.24
CA ASP A 387 35.94 16.61 -3.74
C ASP A 387 36.58 17.49 -4.85
N GLU A 388 36.59 17.01 -6.10
CA GLU A 388 37.00 17.78 -7.29
C GLU A 388 36.03 18.93 -7.62
N GLY A 389 34.76 18.84 -7.21
CA GLY A 389 33.78 19.92 -7.32
C GLY A 389 33.12 20.10 -8.69
N ASN A 390 33.32 19.18 -9.67
CA ASN A 390 32.80 19.27 -11.02
C ASN A 390 31.78 18.14 -11.35
N THR A 391 31.31 17.44 -10.32
CA THR A 391 30.37 16.34 -10.39
C THR A 391 29.07 16.70 -9.68
N VAL A 392 27.94 16.45 -10.33
CA VAL A 392 26.61 16.55 -9.71
C VAL A 392 26.10 15.15 -9.41
N LEU A 393 25.79 14.88 -8.15
CA LEU A 393 25.15 13.66 -7.69
C LEU A 393 23.63 13.89 -7.60
N LEU A 394 22.86 13.04 -8.27
CA LEU A 394 21.38 13.02 -8.25
C LEU A 394 20.89 11.81 -7.45
N ASP A 395 20.06 12.05 -6.46
CA ASP A 395 19.44 11.02 -5.64
C ASP A 395 17.95 10.89 -5.97
N PHE A 396 17.53 9.70 -6.40
CA PHE A 396 16.16 9.32 -6.77
C PHE A 396 15.46 8.49 -5.68
N THR A 397 16.00 8.45 -4.48
CA THR A 397 15.30 7.83 -3.35
C THR A 397 14.01 8.61 -3.03
N THR A 398 13.11 8.06 -2.20
CA THR A 398 11.93 8.82 -1.78
C THR A 398 12.35 10.09 -1.04
N SER A 399 11.62 11.18 -1.22
CA SER A 399 11.93 12.45 -0.57
C SER A 399 12.01 12.32 0.96
N ALA A 400 11.20 11.47 1.56
CA ALA A 400 11.25 11.21 3.00
C ALA A 400 12.58 10.59 3.44
N ASN A 401 13.08 9.60 2.70
CA ASN A 401 14.37 8.97 2.99
C ASN A 401 15.53 9.94 2.74
N TYR A 402 15.45 10.75 1.68
CA TYR A 402 16.45 11.77 1.40
C TYR A 402 16.56 12.80 2.55
N VAL A 403 15.42 13.32 3.01
CA VAL A 403 15.39 14.27 4.13
C VAL A 403 15.92 13.63 5.42
N GLN A 404 15.64 12.35 5.63
CA GLN A 404 16.16 11.62 6.77
C GLN A 404 17.69 11.47 6.72
N ARG A 405 18.23 11.07 5.56
CA ARG A 405 19.68 10.96 5.33
C ARG A 405 20.01 10.77 3.86
N HIS A 406 21.05 11.43 3.39
CA HIS A 406 21.54 11.32 2.02
C HIS A 406 23.07 11.52 1.95
N ILE A 407 23.65 11.21 0.80
CA ILE A 407 25.09 11.44 0.54
C ILE A 407 25.34 12.94 0.49
N PRO A 408 26.39 13.46 1.17
CA PRO A 408 26.70 14.89 1.17
C PRO A 408 26.85 15.46 -0.25
N GLY A 409 26.21 16.60 -0.48
CA GLY A 409 26.23 17.25 -1.80
C GLY A 409 25.24 16.69 -2.83
N ALA A 410 24.49 15.65 -2.52
CA ALA A 410 23.46 15.11 -3.41
C ALA A 410 22.32 16.11 -3.65
N HIS A 411 21.81 16.13 -4.89
CA HIS A 411 20.60 16.84 -5.27
C HIS A 411 19.46 15.82 -5.42
N TRP A 412 18.36 16.07 -4.74
CA TRP A 412 17.21 15.20 -4.87
C TRP A 412 16.36 15.52 -6.10
N ALA A 413 15.91 14.48 -6.83
CA ALA A 413 15.08 14.64 -8.00
C ALA A 413 14.07 13.49 -8.15
N ILE A 414 13.02 13.75 -8.94
CA ILE A 414 12.05 12.76 -9.40
C ILE A 414 12.40 12.37 -10.85
N ARG A 415 12.52 11.07 -11.14
CA ARG A 415 12.91 10.58 -12.46
C ARG A 415 12.01 11.10 -13.60
N ALA A 416 10.69 11.18 -13.38
CA ALA A 416 9.76 11.71 -14.38
C ALA A 416 9.91 13.22 -14.64
N GLN A 417 10.65 13.94 -13.78
CA GLN A 417 10.87 15.39 -13.83
C GLN A 417 12.33 15.75 -14.12
N LEU A 418 13.09 14.85 -14.76
CA LEU A 418 14.52 15.05 -15.02
C LEU A 418 14.82 16.29 -15.86
N ALA A 419 13.99 16.61 -16.87
CA ALA A 419 14.18 17.82 -17.67
C ALA A 419 14.11 19.08 -16.80
N GLN A 420 13.11 19.18 -15.94
CA GLN A 420 12.97 20.29 -14.98
C GLN A 420 14.11 20.29 -13.94
N ALA A 421 14.51 19.11 -13.47
CA ALA A 421 15.61 19.01 -12.52
C ALA A 421 16.91 19.58 -13.10
N LEU A 422 17.23 19.28 -14.36
CA LEU A 422 18.44 19.77 -15.03
C LEU A 422 18.52 21.30 -15.10
N GLU A 423 17.38 22.00 -15.19
CA GLU A 423 17.33 23.47 -15.19
C GLU A 423 17.75 24.08 -13.83
N ASN A 424 17.56 23.32 -12.77
CA ASN A 424 17.81 23.74 -11.38
C ASN A 424 19.16 23.24 -10.81
N LEU A 425 19.93 22.49 -11.60
CA LEU A 425 21.21 21.93 -11.18
C LEU A 425 22.39 22.85 -11.49
N PRO A 426 23.47 22.81 -10.71
CA PRO A 426 24.70 23.51 -11.04
C PRO A 426 25.33 22.92 -12.32
N VAL A 427 26.21 23.72 -12.95
CA VAL A 427 26.99 23.23 -14.09
C VAL A 427 27.89 22.08 -13.67
N ALA A 428 27.87 20.99 -14.42
CA ALA A 428 28.65 19.80 -14.16
C ALA A 428 29.44 19.36 -15.39
N GLU A 429 30.55 18.69 -15.20
CA GLU A 429 31.26 17.96 -16.25
C GLU A 429 30.72 16.55 -16.41
N ARG A 430 30.17 15.97 -15.32
CA ARG A 430 29.61 14.63 -15.26
C ARG A 430 28.49 14.56 -14.22
N TYR A 431 27.61 13.60 -14.38
CA TYR A 431 26.56 13.27 -13.44
C TYR A 431 26.78 11.88 -12.84
N VAL A 432 26.44 11.72 -11.57
CA VAL A 432 26.30 10.43 -10.91
C VAL A 432 24.88 10.32 -10.40
N VAL A 433 24.26 9.17 -10.59
CA VAL A 433 22.90 8.89 -10.12
C VAL A 433 22.91 7.82 -9.03
N THR A 434 22.08 7.99 -8.02
CA THR A 434 21.89 7.05 -6.92
C THR A 434 20.42 6.91 -6.55
N CYS A 435 20.09 5.87 -5.85
CA CYS A 435 18.88 5.67 -5.04
C CYS A 435 19.25 4.72 -3.90
N GLY A 436 18.27 4.24 -3.12
CA GLY A 436 18.58 3.35 -1.99
C GLY A 436 19.41 2.13 -2.36
N SER A 437 19.02 1.41 -3.43
CA SER A 437 19.63 0.13 -3.85
C SER A 437 20.30 0.15 -5.24
N SER A 438 20.35 1.25 -5.92
CA SER A 438 20.68 1.43 -7.34
C SER A 438 19.60 0.97 -8.34
N LEU A 439 18.55 0.30 -7.93
CA LEU A 439 17.57 -0.27 -8.86
C LEU A 439 16.89 0.80 -9.73
N LEU A 440 16.28 1.80 -9.10
CA LEU A 440 15.62 2.90 -9.81
C LEU A 440 16.64 3.77 -10.57
N ALA A 441 17.81 3.99 -9.95
CA ALA A 441 18.87 4.80 -10.52
C ALA A 441 19.41 4.24 -11.86
N ARG A 442 19.33 2.93 -12.12
CA ARG A 442 19.68 2.33 -13.41
C ARG A 442 18.84 2.89 -14.56
N PHE A 443 17.53 2.96 -14.35
CA PHE A 443 16.59 3.54 -15.33
C PHE A 443 16.76 5.05 -15.44
N ALA A 444 16.97 5.72 -14.32
CA ALA A 444 17.22 7.16 -14.29
C ALA A 444 18.52 7.54 -15.02
N ALA A 445 19.57 6.72 -14.96
CA ALA A 445 20.81 6.92 -15.70
C ALA A 445 20.58 6.95 -17.23
N VAL A 446 19.76 6.04 -17.73
CA VAL A 446 19.41 5.96 -19.17
C VAL A 446 18.62 7.19 -19.58
N ASP A 447 17.60 7.55 -18.79
CA ASP A 447 16.75 8.72 -19.10
C ASP A 447 17.58 10.02 -19.04
N LEU A 448 18.44 10.16 -18.05
CA LEU A 448 19.32 11.33 -17.93
C LEU A 448 20.33 11.42 -19.09
N GLN A 449 20.92 10.29 -19.48
CA GLN A 449 21.87 10.26 -20.60
C GLN A 449 21.21 10.66 -21.93
N ALA A 450 19.90 10.42 -22.08
CA ALA A 450 19.16 10.88 -23.27
C ALA A 450 18.94 12.40 -23.27
N LEU A 451 18.98 13.06 -22.11
CA LEU A 451 18.76 14.49 -21.95
C LEU A 451 20.06 15.33 -21.93
N THR A 452 21.22 14.69 -21.73
CA THR A 452 22.49 15.41 -21.63
C THR A 452 23.59 14.77 -22.47
N ARG A 453 24.53 15.60 -22.95
CA ARG A 453 25.77 15.14 -23.61
C ARG A 453 26.90 14.84 -22.60
N LYS A 454 26.70 15.15 -21.33
CA LYS A 454 27.67 14.87 -20.27
C LYS A 454 27.63 13.39 -19.91
N PRO A 455 28.75 12.80 -19.49
CA PRO A 455 28.76 11.41 -19.05
C PRO A 455 27.93 11.22 -17.79
N VAL A 456 27.16 10.14 -17.75
CA VAL A 456 26.30 9.74 -16.63
C VAL A 456 26.77 8.41 -16.08
N PHE A 457 26.95 8.33 -14.78
CA PHE A 457 27.40 7.12 -14.07
C PHE A 457 26.41 6.71 -12.98
N LEU A 458 26.32 5.42 -12.73
CA LEU A 458 25.55 4.85 -11.64
C LEU A 458 26.45 4.66 -10.42
N LEU A 459 26.01 5.05 -9.23
CA LEU A 459 26.64 4.63 -7.99
C LEU A 459 26.26 3.18 -7.70
N GLU A 460 27.22 2.27 -7.75
CA GLU A 460 26.99 0.85 -7.51
C GLU A 460 26.61 0.58 -6.04
N GLY A 461 25.51 -0.16 -5.83
CA GLY A 461 24.95 -0.42 -4.50
C GLY A 461 24.20 0.77 -3.89
N GLY A 462 24.18 1.91 -4.57
CA GLY A 462 23.42 3.10 -4.19
C GLY A 462 23.80 3.69 -2.83
N THR A 463 22.93 4.53 -2.30
CA THR A 463 23.06 5.14 -0.98
C THR A 463 23.13 4.09 0.14
N GLY A 464 22.49 2.93 -0.04
CA GLY A 464 22.56 1.83 0.92
C GLY A 464 23.98 1.31 1.14
N ARG A 465 24.76 1.14 0.05
CA ARG A 465 26.17 0.74 0.15
C ARG A 465 27.04 1.83 0.79
N TRP A 466 26.82 3.10 0.43
CA TRP A 466 27.50 4.24 1.04
C TRP A 466 27.33 4.25 2.57
N ILE A 467 26.10 3.96 3.04
CA ILE A 467 25.78 3.84 4.46
C ILE A 467 26.48 2.64 5.10
N ALA A 468 26.45 1.47 4.42
CA ALA A 468 27.09 0.25 4.93
C ALA A 468 28.62 0.39 5.03
N GLU A 469 29.25 1.28 4.23
CA GLU A 469 30.64 1.65 4.32
C GLU A 469 30.93 2.72 5.39
N GLU A 470 29.93 3.07 6.20
CA GLU A 470 30.01 4.06 7.29
C GLU A 470 30.53 5.44 6.84
N ARG A 471 30.21 5.83 5.59
CA ARG A 471 30.62 7.12 5.02
C ARG A 471 29.75 8.26 5.55
N PRO A 472 30.26 9.52 5.51
CA PRO A 472 29.50 10.70 5.97
C PRO A 472 28.13 10.82 5.32
N LEU A 473 27.16 11.30 6.09
CA LEU A 473 25.79 11.54 5.65
C LEU A 473 25.36 12.96 5.97
N GLU A 474 24.47 13.48 5.18
CA GLU A 474 23.79 14.76 5.34
C GLU A 474 22.31 14.54 5.62
N HIS A 475 21.62 15.51 6.21
CA HIS A 475 20.22 15.46 6.61
C HIS A 475 19.50 16.75 6.19
N GLY A 476 18.19 16.68 6.05
CA GLY A 476 17.33 17.84 5.82
C GLY A 476 16.93 18.06 4.37
N GLU A 477 16.09 19.07 4.16
CA GLU A 477 15.57 19.47 2.85
C GLU A 477 16.57 20.39 2.10
N THR A 478 17.74 19.87 1.81
CA THR A 478 18.78 20.59 1.07
C THR A 478 18.78 20.16 -0.38
N ARG A 479 19.11 21.07 -1.30
CA ARG A 479 19.34 20.77 -2.72
C ARG A 479 18.22 19.96 -3.42
N LEU A 480 16.97 20.37 -3.22
CA LEU A 480 15.84 19.80 -3.96
C LEU A 480 15.83 20.38 -5.38
N ALA A 481 16.09 19.55 -6.40
CA ALA A 481 16.08 19.98 -7.79
C ALA A 481 14.64 20.14 -8.35
N VAL A 482 13.67 19.49 -7.72
CA VAL A 482 12.24 19.59 -8.03
C VAL A 482 11.43 19.60 -6.74
N PRO A 483 10.16 20.07 -6.76
CA PRO A 483 9.27 20.00 -5.60
C PRO A 483 9.01 18.55 -5.15
N ARG A 484 8.82 18.34 -3.84
CA ARG A 484 8.50 17.03 -3.26
C ARG A 484 7.06 16.66 -3.54
N SER A 485 6.81 15.98 -4.65
CA SER A 485 5.49 15.48 -5.05
C SER A 485 5.41 13.94 -5.08
N ASP A 486 6.51 13.27 -4.74
CA ASP A 486 6.65 11.81 -4.81
C ASP A 486 5.80 11.06 -3.78
N ARG A 487 5.35 11.74 -2.73
CA ARG A 487 4.47 11.16 -1.71
C ARG A 487 3.46 12.17 -1.16
N TYR A 488 2.34 11.64 -0.71
CA TYR A 488 1.34 12.34 0.07
C TYR A 488 1.52 12.03 1.56
N ARG A 489 1.74 13.07 2.37
CA ARG A 489 1.76 12.91 3.83
C ARG A 489 0.33 12.89 4.37
N ARG A 490 -0.06 11.74 4.95
CA ARG A 490 -1.40 11.57 5.51
C ARG A 490 -1.56 12.42 6.79
N PRO A 491 -2.76 12.96 7.07
CA PRO A 491 -3.00 13.77 8.28
C PRO A 491 -2.84 13.01 9.61
N TYR A 492 -2.66 11.70 9.55
CA TYR A 492 -2.41 10.83 10.69
C TYR A 492 -0.98 10.28 10.75
N GLU A 493 -0.11 10.75 9.87
CA GLU A 493 1.27 10.29 9.78
C GLU A 493 2.20 11.22 10.56
N GLY A 494 3.01 10.64 11.46
CA GLY A 494 3.87 11.42 12.35
C GLY A 494 3.09 12.06 13.52
N THR A 495 3.75 12.96 14.24
CA THR A 495 3.27 13.49 15.52
C THR A 495 3.02 15.01 15.52
N ASP A 496 3.21 15.66 14.38
CA ASP A 496 3.23 17.12 14.22
C ASP A 496 2.19 17.64 13.19
N ASN A 497 1.10 16.89 12.99
CA ASN A 497 0.04 17.32 12.08
C ASN A 497 -0.80 18.45 12.70
N PRO A 498 -1.19 19.47 11.91
CA PRO A 498 -2.12 20.50 12.36
C PRO A 498 -3.49 19.90 12.73
N ARG A 499 -4.11 20.45 13.77
CA ARG A 499 -5.45 20.02 14.23
C ARG A 499 -6.50 20.13 13.12
N GLU A 500 -6.44 21.19 12.34
CA GLU A 500 -7.34 21.45 11.21
C GLU A 500 -7.20 20.39 10.12
N ALA A 501 -5.99 19.92 9.85
CA ALA A 501 -5.74 18.84 8.88
C ALA A 501 -6.31 17.50 9.37
N MET A 502 -6.14 17.19 10.65
CA MET A 502 -6.72 16.00 11.28
C MET A 502 -8.25 16.04 11.27
N GLN A 503 -8.86 17.17 11.63
CA GLN A 503 -10.31 17.33 11.62
C GLN A 503 -10.85 17.25 10.19
N GLY A 504 -10.23 17.96 9.24
CA GLY A 504 -10.64 17.95 7.83
C GLY A 504 -10.55 16.56 7.18
N TYR A 505 -9.63 15.72 7.65
CA TYR A 505 -9.55 14.33 7.23
C TYR A 505 -10.76 13.51 7.74
N LEU A 506 -11.12 13.64 9.02
CA LEU A 506 -12.29 12.96 9.57
C LEU A 506 -13.59 13.41 8.90
N ASP A 507 -13.74 14.72 8.68
CA ASP A 507 -14.93 15.29 8.03
C ASP A 507 -15.08 14.77 6.59
N TRP A 508 -13.95 14.56 5.89
CA TRP A 508 -13.94 13.96 4.56
C TRP A 508 -14.35 12.47 4.59
N GLU A 509 -13.85 11.67 5.55
CA GLU A 509 -14.20 10.25 5.65
C GLU A 509 -15.72 10.07 5.80
N PHE A 510 -16.42 10.91 6.57
CA PHE A 510 -17.88 10.84 6.72
C PHE A 510 -18.68 11.05 5.42
N GLY A 511 -18.10 11.73 4.43
CA GLY A 511 -18.73 11.94 3.12
C GLY A 511 -18.61 10.76 2.15
N LEU A 512 -17.80 9.75 2.45
CA LEU A 512 -17.44 8.69 1.51
C LEU A 512 -18.59 7.77 1.12
N VAL A 513 -19.55 7.49 2.01
CA VAL A 513 -20.71 6.63 1.69
C VAL A 513 -21.58 7.29 0.63
N GLU A 514 -21.83 8.58 0.74
CA GLU A 514 -22.60 9.34 -0.26
C GLU A 514 -21.83 9.38 -1.59
N GLN A 515 -20.52 9.57 -1.53
CA GLN A 515 -19.64 9.59 -2.70
C GLN A 515 -19.62 8.24 -3.43
N LEU A 516 -19.58 7.10 -2.72
CA LEU A 516 -19.76 5.77 -3.30
C LEU A 516 -21.09 5.63 -4.06
N GLY A 517 -22.16 6.19 -3.49
CA GLY A 517 -23.48 6.19 -4.11
C GLY A 517 -23.50 6.97 -5.44
N ARG A 518 -22.80 8.09 -5.53
CA ARG A 518 -22.66 8.87 -6.77
C ARG A 518 -21.79 8.16 -7.81
N ASP A 519 -20.70 7.54 -7.38
CA ASP A 519 -19.83 6.74 -8.26
C ASP A 519 -20.56 5.53 -8.86
N GLY A 520 -21.19 4.72 -8.04
CA GLY A 520 -22.03 3.58 -8.42
C GLY A 520 -21.31 2.42 -9.11
N THR A 521 -19.96 2.38 -9.11
CA THR A 521 -19.19 1.29 -9.73
C THR A 521 -18.63 0.29 -8.72
N HIS A 522 -18.71 0.59 -7.42
CA HIS A 522 -17.97 -0.12 -6.39
C HIS A 522 -18.35 -1.61 -6.23
N GLY A 523 -19.64 -1.96 -6.33
CA GLY A 523 -20.11 -3.33 -6.15
C GLY A 523 -19.84 -3.91 -4.75
N PHE A 524 -19.65 -3.04 -3.72
CA PHE A 524 -19.46 -3.45 -2.33
C PHE A 524 -20.76 -3.96 -1.72
N TYR A 525 -20.64 -4.90 -0.81
CA TYR A 525 -21.74 -5.36 0.05
C TYR A 525 -21.22 -5.61 1.47
N VAL A 526 -22.12 -5.70 2.44
CA VAL A 526 -21.76 -5.90 3.86
C VAL A 526 -22.58 -7.06 4.43
N ILE A 527 -21.92 -8.03 5.09
CA ILE A 527 -22.53 -9.22 5.69
C ILE A 527 -23.02 -9.00 7.11
#